data_d0a24b2f52a842e121ba1dacc5041f19
#
_entry.id   d0a24b2f52a842e121ba1dacc5041f19
#
_cell.length_a   1.000
_cell.length_b   1.000
_cell.length_c   1.000
_cell.angle_alpha   90.00
_cell.angle_beta   90.00
_cell.angle_gamma   90.00
#
_symmetry.space_group_name_H-M   'P 1'
#
loop_
_entity.id
_entity.type
_entity.pdbx_description
1 polymer ?
#
loop_
_entity_poly.entity_id
_entity_poly.type
_entity_poly.pdbx_seq_one_letter_code
_entity_poly.pdbx_strand_id
1 'polypeptide(L)'
;MLLQALHPGALGGVAQHSRYEKDPLGRLSGTIRWLTVTTFGSMTAIKDEAGRVNRMHDRVSGEYEKNSGEKTGYKAADKDLLLWVHIAFMDSFLRTHQNYSKNPIPGGADAYVSQWSKSVGPLGLDKVPMSEQELVQALDQYRPQLRVDEKASAVISWIRNAPLPPAAKPAYRLLFHSALATLPKDFRDMIGIRSYPLWLLRPITTTLLRLGRKAIGPDSPIEDAALARLRRVGLV
;
A
#
# COMPACT_ATOMS: atom_id res chain seq x y z
N MET A 1 0.28 3.12 3.51
CA MET A 1 1.03 4.33 3.91
C MET A 1 1.48 4.33 5.37
N LEU A 2 0.64 3.94 6.35
CA LEU A 2 1.08 3.87 7.77
C LEU A 2 2.28 2.93 7.95
N LEU A 3 2.16 1.69 7.46
CA LEU A 3 3.26 0.71 7.53
C LEU A 3 4.48 1.19 6.73
N GLN A 4 4.28 1.71 5.52
CA GLN A 4 5.35 2.23 4.68
C GLN A 4 6.16 3.34 5.37
N ALA A 5 5.50 4.21 6.16
CA ALA A 5 6.13 5.33 6.84
C ALA A 5 7.10 4.93 7.97
N LEU A 6 7.08 3.67 8.41
CA LEU A 6 7.96 3.18 9.48
C LEU A 6 9.40 3.01 9.02
N HIS A 7 9.68 2.86 7.73
CA HIS A 7 11.04 2.73 7.21
C HIS A 7 11.62 4.10 6.86
N PRO A 8 12.68 4.57 7.54
CA PRO A 8 13.20 5.93 7.35
C PRO A 8 13.62 6.24 5.91
N GLY A 9 14.27 5.29 5.21
CA GLY A 9 14.68 5.45 3.82
C GLY A 9 13.48 5.57 2.85
N ALA A 10 12.46 4.71 3.00
CA ALA A 10 11.25 4.79 2.19
C ALA A 10 10.45 6.07 2.48
N LEU A 11 10.42 6.49 3.75
CA LEU A 11 9.79 7.74 4.15
C LEU A 11 10.54 8.96 3.61
N GLY A 12 11.89 8.91 3.57
CA GLY A 12 12.72 9.98 3.02
C GLY A 12 12.31 10.36 1.60
N GLY A 13 12.10 9.37 0.73
CA GLY A 13 11.61 9.58 -0.64
C GLY A 13 10.23 10.25 -0.68
N VAL A 14 9.33 9.89 0.24
CA VAL A 14 8.01 10.51 0.34
C VAL A 14 8.07 11.92 0.90
N ALA A 15 8.78 12.11 2.00
CA ALA A 15 8.81 13.39 2.71
C ALA A 15 9.56 14.50 1.93
N GLN A 16 10.63 14.15 1.21
CA GLN A 16 11.47 15.12 0.52
C GLN A 16 11.04 15.40 -0.92
N HIS A 17 10.45 14.42 -1.61
CA HIS A 17 10.18 14.49 -3.05
C HIS A 17 8.70 14.37 -3.43
N SER A 18 7.84 13.98 -2.51
CA SER A 18 6.41 13.86 -2.79
C SER A 18 5.65 15.14 -2.43
N ARG A 19 4.72 15.52 -3.30
CA ARG A 19 3.80 16.65 -3.06
C ARG A 19 2.60 16.24 -2.18
N TYR A 20 2.76 15.25 -1.29
CA TYR A 20 1.63 14.68 -0.55
C TYR A 20 0.86 15.73 0.28
N GLU A 21 1.52 16.77 0.75
CA GLU A 21 0.86 17.88 1.48
C GLU A 21 0.12 18.84 0.56
N LYS A 22 0.72 19.15 -0.61
CA LYS A 22 0.19 20.13 -1.56
C LYS A 22 -0.82 19.52 -2.54
N ASP A 23 -0.60 18.27 -2.95
CA ASP A 23 -1.43 17.54 -3.90
C ASP A 23 -1.58 16.07 -3.49
N PRO A 24 -2.34 15.80 -2.39
CA PRO A 24 -2.57 14.43 -1.92
C PRO A 24 -3.35 13.57 -2.92
N LEU A 25 -4.26 14.17 -3.66
CA LEU A 25 -5.07 13.44 -4.65
C LEU A 25 -4.24 13.05 -5.87
N GLY A 26 -3.37 13.93 -6.36
CA GLY A 26 -2.45 13.60 -7.45
C GLY A 26 -1.46 12.50 -7.05
N ARG A 27 -0.97 12.53 -5.80
CA ARG A 27 -0.13 11.46 -5.25
C ARG A 27 -0.88 10.11 -5.20
N LEU A 28 -2.11 10.14 -4.71
CA LEU A 28 -2.96 8.95 -4.64
C LEU A 28 -3.30 8.42 -6.04
N SER A 29 -3.62 9.30 -6.98
CA SER A 29 -3.92 8.96 -8.36
C SER A 29 -2.77 8.19 -9.03
N GLY A 30 -1.52 8.61 -8.83
CA GLY A 30 -0.35 7.88 -9.34
C GLY A 30 -0.25 6.45 -8.79
N THR A 31 -0.58 6.25 -7.51
CA THR A 31 -0.61 4.93 -6.88
C THR A 31 -1.77 4.08 -7.40
N ILE A 32 -2.97 4.67 -7.49
CA ILE A 32 -4.15 3.99 -8.03
C ILE A 32 -3.88 3.56 -9.48
N ARG A 33 -3.28 4.42 -10.29
CA ARG A 33 -2.91 4.10 -11.66
C ARG A 33 -1.99 2.88 -11.73
N TRP A 34 -0.93 2.85 -10.92
CA TRP A 34 -0.03 1.69 -10.84
C TRP A 34 -0.81 0.41 -10.51
N LEU A 35 -1.59 0.43 -9.44
CA LEU A 35 -2.39 -0.72 -9.00
C LEU A 35 -3.39 -1.17 -10.07
N THR A 36 -4.06 -0.23 -10.71
CA THR A 36 -5.03 -0.53 -11.76
C THR A 36 -4.38 -1.16 -12.98
N VAL A 37 -3.25 -0.59 -13.44
CA VAL A 37 -2.54 -1.11 -14.61
C VAL A 37 -1.94 -2.48 -14.34
N THR A 38 -1.36 -2.71 -13.16
CA THR A 38 -0.79 -4.02 -12.80
C THR A 38 -1.84 -5.10 -12.59
N THR A 39 -3.06 -4.73 -12.18
CA THR A 39 -4.16 -5.68 -11.97
C THR A 39 -4.90 -5.99 -13.27
N PHE A 40 -5.21 -4.97 -14.06
CA PHE A 40 -6.13 -5.07 -15.20
C PHE A 40 -5.48 -4.80 -16.56
N GLY A 41 -4.24 -4.34 -16.60
CA GLY A 41 -3.54 -3.96 -17.82
C GLY A 41 -3.07 -5.15 -18.68
N SER A 42 -2.76 -4.86 -19.94
CA SER A 42 -2.00 -5.79 -20.77
C SER A 42 -0.52 -5.80 -20.36
N MET A 43 0.23 -6.84 -20.74
CA MET A 43 1.68 -6.90 -20.46
C MET A 43 2.44 -5.70 -21.01
N THR A 44 2.02 -5.17 -22.17
CA THR A 44 2.60 -3.94 -22.76
C THR A 44 2.32 -2.75 -21.84
N ALA A 45 1.07 -2.54 -21.44
CA ALA A 45 0.70 -1.45 -20.53
C ALA A 45 1.43 -1.52 -19.18
N ILE A 46 1.62 -2.74 -18.65
CA ILE A 46 2.37 -2.96 -17.40
C ILE A 46 3.85 -2.57 -17.57
N LYS A 47 4.48 -2.96 -18.69
CA LYS A 47 5.88 -2.58 -18.98
C LYS A 47 6.04 -1.08 -19.15
N ASP A 48 5.13 -0.43 -19.88
CA ASP A 48 5.15 1.03 -20.07
C ASP A 48 5.00 1.78 -18.75
N GLU A 49 4.06 1.34 -17.89
CA GLU A 49 3.84 1.94 -16.58
C GLU A 49 5.02 1.68 -15.63
N ALA A 50 5.62 0.48 -15.65
CA ALA A 50 6.84 0.19 -14.91
C ALA A 50 8.00 1.08 -15.35
N GLY A 51 8.16 1.29 -16.67
CA GLY A 51 9.15 2.23 -17.20
C GLY A 51 8.91 3.67 -16.73
N ARG A 52 7.66 4.11 -16.63
CA ARG A 52 7.29 5.40 -16.07
C ARG A 52 7.67 5.52 -14.58
N VAL A 53 7.34 4.49 -13.79
CA VAL A 53 7.66 4.44 -12.36
C VAL A 53 9.16 4.41 -12.13
N ASN A 54 9.92 3.59 -12.88
CA ASN A 54 11.38 3.52 -12.77
C ASN A 54 12.02 4.87 -13.06
N ARG A 55 11.64 5.55 -14.16
CA ARG A 55 12.15 6.91 -14.47
C ARG A 55 11.83 7.94 -13.39
N MET A 56 10.74 7.77 -12.67
CA MET A 56 10.42 8.63 -11.52
C MET A 56 11.34 8.30 -10.33
N HIS A 57 11.55 7.03 -10.03
CA HIS A 57 12.40 6.58 -8.93
C HIS A 57 13.87 6.93 -9.15
N ASP A 58 14.37 6.87 -10.38
CA ASP A 58 15.76 7.24 -10.74
C ASP A 58 16.10 8.70 -10.36
N ARG A 59 15.10 9.57 -10.28
CA ARG A 59 15.26 10.99 -9.93
C ARG A 59 15.14 11.28 -8.44
N VAL A 60 14.81 10.28 -7.64
CA VAL A 60 14.55 10.43 -6.21
C VAL A 60 15.67 9.81 -5.42
N SER A 61 16.46 10.64 -4.79
CA SER A 61 17.56 10.23 -3.90
C SER A 61 17.68 11.21 -2.73
N GLY A 62 18.33 10.80 -1.67
CA GLY A 62 18.56 11.63 -0.50
C GLY A 62 19.33 10.88 0.57
N GLU A 63 19.24 11.36 1.79
CA GLU A 63 19.88 10.76 2.95
C GLU A 63 18.85 10.52 4.07
N TYR A 64 19.09 9.47 4.82
CA TYR A 64 18.37 9.19 6.05
C TYR A 64 19.33 8.66 7.12
N GLU A 65 18.90 8.69 8.36
CA GLU A 65 19.65 8.14 9.48
C GLU A 65 19.11 6.75 9.82
N LYS A 66 20.01 5.77 9.92
CA LYS A 66 19.67 4.42 10.41
C LYS A 66 19.41 4.43 11.91
N ASN A 67 18.86 3.32 12.44
CA ASN A 67 18.66 3.15 13.88
C ASN A 67 19.98 3.16 14.67
N SER A 68 21.11 2.91 14.02
CA SER A 68 22.45 3.03 14.59
C SER A 68 22.94 4.48 14.74
N GLY A 69 22.23 5.48 14.24
CA GLY A 69 22.67 6.87 14.16
C GLY A 69 23.54 7.18 12.93
N GLU A 70 23.87 6.18 12.12
CA GLU A 70 24.63 6.35 10.88
C GLU A 70 23.79 7.01 9.79
N LYS A 71 24.28 8.08 9.17
CA LYS A 71 23.68 8.66 7.96
C LYS A 71 24.07 7.84 6.74
N THR A 72 23.07 7.51 5.93
CA THR A 72 23.26 6.74 4.71
C THR A 72 22.45 7.34 3.56
N GLY A 73 23.00 7.26 2.35
CA GLY A 73 22.27 7.64 1.14
C GLY A 73 21.20 6.62 0.77
N TYR A 74 20.15 7.06 0.08
CA TYR A 74 19.17 6.20 -0.55
C TYR A 74 18.84 6.67 -1.96
N LYS A 75 18.40 5.73 -2.79
CA LYS A 75 17.71 5.98 -4.06
C LYS A 75 16.35 5.29 -3.99
N ALA A 76 15.30 5.93 -4.50
CA ALA A 76 13.99 5.28 -4.52
C ALA A 76 13.95 4.03 -5.42
N ALA A 77 14.94 3.88 -6.31
CA ALA A 77 15.16 2.69 -7.13
C ALA A 77 15.90 1.56 -6.38
N ASP A 78 16.37 1.76 -5.14
CA ASP A 78 17.05 0.71 -4.37
C ASP A 78 16.11 -0.48 -4.15
N LYS A 79 16.57 -1.67 -4.51
CA LYS A 79 15.76 -2.89 -4.47
C LYS A 79 15.20 -3.19 -3.07
N ASP A 80 15.97 -2.89 -2.05
CA ASP A 80 15.56 -3.07 -0.65
C ASP A 80 14.36 -2.16 -0.29
N LEU A 81 14.42 -0.89 -0.68
CA LEU A 81 13.31 0.06 -0.46
C LEU A 81 12.08 -0.27 -1.30
N LEU A 82 12.27 -0.69 -2.57
CA LEU A 82 11.18 -1.16 -3.41
C LEU A 82 10.51 -2.40 -2.82
N LEU A 83 11.30 -3.35 -2.29
CA LEU A 83 10.79 -4.54 -1.63
C LEU A 83 9.97 -4.16 -0.39
N TRP A 84 10.49 -3.29 0.49
CA TRP A 84 9.74 -2.81 1.66
C TRP A 84 8.39 -2.22 1.28
N VAL A 85 8.36 -1.33 0.30
CA VAL A 85 7.10 -0.72 -0.15
C VAL A 85 6.15 -1.78 -0.70
N HIS A 86 6.65 -2.73 -1.48
CA HIS A 86 5.87 -3.81 -2.05
C HIS A 86 5.20 -4.69 -0.98
N ILE A 87 5.98 -5.19 -0.01
CA ILE A 87 5.46 -6.06 1.06
C ILE A 87 4.52 -5.29 2.01
N ALA A 88 4.78 -4.00 2.25
CA ALA A 88 3.90 -3.14 3.03
C ALA A 88 2.53 -2.94 2.37
N PHE A 89 2.47 -2.81 1.04
CA PHE A 89 1.21 -2.80 0.29
C PHE A 89 0.53 -4.15 0.33
N MET A 90 1.26 -5.22 0.02
CA MET A 90 0.74 -6.59 -0.03
C MET A 90 0.08 -6.98 1.31
N ASP A 91 0.78 -6.80 2.42
CA ASP A 91 0.25 -7.09 3.77
C ASP A 91 -0.98 -6.21 4.10
N SER A 92 -0.89 -4.90 3.83
CA SER A 92 -1.98 -3.98 4.14
C SER A 92 -3.27 -4.33 3.39
N PHE A 93 -3.19 -4.67 2.11
CA PHE A 93 -4.36 -5.05 1.33
C PHE A 93 -4.89 -6.43 1.72
N LEU A 94 -4.00 -7.42 1.94
CA LEU A 94 -4.38 -8.75 2.39
C LEU A 94 -5.15 -8.68 3.71
N ARG A 95 -4.58 -8.03 4.73
CA ARG A 95 -5.22 -7.88 6.04
C ARG A 95 -6.52 -7.09 5.98
N THR A 96 -6.58 -6.05 5.15
CA THR A 96 -7.80 -5.28 4.95
C THR A 96 -8.89 -6.15 4.34
N HIS A 97 -8.57 -6.94 3.34
CA HIS A 97 -9.52 -7.88 2.73
C HIS A 97 -10.00 -8.93 3.74
N GLN A 98 -9.08 -9.61 4.43
CA GLN A 98 -9.39 -10.62 5.45
C GLN A 98 -10.29 -10.10 6.57
N ASN A 99 -10.15 -8.81 6.94
CA ASN A 99 -10.92 -8.23 8.05
C ASN A 99 -12.26 -7.62 7.63
N TYR A 100 -12.35 -7.05 6.43
CA TYR A 100 -13.52 -6.23 6.04
C TYR A 100 -14.27 -6.75 4.83
N SER A 101 -13.73 -7.69 4.05
CA SER A 101 -14.45 -8.34 2.97
C SER A 101 -15.25 -9.53 3.50
N LYS A 102 -16.41 -9.80 2.88
CA LYS A 102 -17.15 -11.05 3.08
C LYS A 102 -16.79 -12.11 2.03
N ASN A 103 -16.19 -11.68 0.93
CA ASN A 103 -15.83 -12.59 -0.14
C ASN A 103 -14.49 -13.24 0.20
N PRO A 104 -14.38 -14.56 0.14
CA PRO A 104 -13.10 -15.22 0.30
C PRO A 104 -12.17 -14.85 -0.85
N ILE A 105 -10.87 -14.87 -0.59
CA ILE A 105 -9.86 -14.73 -1.63
C ILE A 105 -9.81 -16.06 -2.40
N PRO A 106 -10.02 -16.09 -3.72
CA PRO A 106 -9.87 -17.30 -4.51
C PRO A 106 -8.46 -17.89 -4.35
N GLY A 107 -8.37 -19.15 -3.95
CA GLY A 107 -7.10 -19.83 -3.67
C GLY A 107 -6.43 -19.43 -2.36
N GLY A 108 -7.05 -18.56 -1.54
CA GLY A 108 -6.55 -18.18 -0.22
C GLY A 108 -5.43 -17.11 -0.24
N ALA A 109 -4.82 -16.90 0.92
CA ALA A 109 -3.80 -15.88 1.12
C ALA A 109 -2.54 -16.13 0.28
N ASP A 110 -2.08 -17.38 0.18
CA ASP A 110 -0.89 -17.74 -0.59
C ASP A 110 -1.06 -17.44 -2.08
N ALA A 111 -2.23 -17.76 -2.65
CA ALA A 111 -2.54 -17.44 -4.04
C ALA A 111 -2.53 -15.91 -4.27
N TYR A 112 -3.07 -15.13 -3.33
CA TYR A 112 -3.02 -13.67 -3.37
C TYR A 112 -1.58 -13.15 -3.36
N VAL A 113 -0.75 -13.61 -2.42
CA VAL A 113 0.65 -13.20 -2.30
C VAL A 113 1.43 -13.55 -3.56
N SER A 114 1.30 -14.79 -4.04
CA SER A 114 1.96 -15.26 -5.27
C SER A 114 1.56 -14.44 -6.51
N GLN A 115 0.28 -14.08 -6.64
CA GLN A 115 -0.17 -13.26 -7.77
C GLN A 115 0.29 -11.82 -7.66
N TRP A 116 0.23 -11.23 -6.45
CA TRP A 116 0.70 -9.87 -6.21
C TRP A 116 2.20 -9.72 -6.52
N SER A 117 2.99 -10.74 -6.20
CA SER A 117 4.44 -10.76 -6.43
C SER A 117 4.82 -10.59 -7.90
N LYS A 118 3.95 -10.99 -8.83
CA LYS A 118 4.16 -10.78 -10.28
C LYS A 118 4.14 -9.31 -10.70
N SER A 119 3.50 -8.44 -9.90
CA SER A 119 3.34 -7.02 -10.25
C SER A 119 4.66 -6.24 -10.25
N VAL A 120 5.68 -6.70 -9.52
CA VAL A 120 6.94 -5.96 -9.34
C VAL A 120 8.14 -6.52 -10.11
N GLY A 121 7.98 -7.65 -10.79
CA GLY A 121 8.98 -8.14 -11.73
C GLY A 121 9.40 -7.09 -12.75
N PRO A 122 8.47 -6.35 -13.38
CA PRO A 122 8.78 -5.25 -14.30
C PRO A 122 9.54 -4.08 -13.66
N LEU A 123 9.52 -3.96 -12.33
CA LEU A 123 10.35 -2.98 -11.57
C LEU A 123 11.74 -3.52 -11.22
N GLY A 124 12.07 -4.77 -11.61
CA GLY A 124 13.36 -5.40 -11.35
C GLY A 124 13.49 -6.07 -9.99
N LEU A 125 12.36 -6.40 -9.34
CA LEU A 125 12.35 -7.21 -8.11
C LEU A 125 12.11 -8.68 -8.46
N ASP A 126 13.11 -9.52 -8.19
CA ASP A 126 13.10 -10.95 -8.51
C ASP A 126 12.85 -11.82 -7.25
N LYS A 127 13.28 -11.32 -6.08
CA LYS A 127 13.14 -12.02 -4.81
C LYS A 127 12.05 -11.34 -3.98
N VAL A 128 10.87 -11.92 -4.01
CA VAL A 128 9.67 -11.42 -3.33
C VAL A 128 8.92 -12.56 -2.66
N PRO A 129 8.17 -12.33 -1.58
CA PRO A 129 7.37 -13.37 -0.93
C PRO A 129 6.39 -14.01 -1.90
N MET A 130 6.22 -15.33 -1.84
CA MET A 130 5.31 -16.14 -2.66
C MET A 130 4.19 -16.79 -1.83
N SER A 131 4.27 -16.71 -0.49
CA SER A 131 3.26 -17.20 0.46
C SER A 131 3.02 -16.19 1.59
N GLU A 132 1.92 -16.34 2.32
CA GLU A 132 1.63 -15.50 3.50
C GLU A 132 2.72 -15.67 4.57
N GLN A 133 3.24 -16.89 4.74
CA GLN A 133 4.34 -17.15 5.67
C GLN A 133 5.61 -16.39 5.27
N GLU A 134 6.00 -16.42 4.00
CA GLU A 134 7.15 -15.67 3.50
C GLU A 134 6.95 -14.16 3.62
N LEU A 135 5.72 -13.67 3.41
CA LEU A 135 5.38 -12.25 3.61
C LEU A 135 5.59 -11.82 5.06
N VAL A 136 5.13 -12.63 6.02
CA VAL A 136 5.34 -12.36 7.45
C VAL A 136 6.84 -12.36 7.77
N GLN A 137 7.59 -13.34 7.29
CA GLN A 137 9.05 -13.41 7.50
C GLN A 137 9.76 -12.20 6.88
N ALA A 138 9.37 -11.77 5.69
CA ALA A 138 9.93 -10.59 5.06
C ALA A 138 9.66 -9.32 5.88
N LEU A 139 8.44 -9.14 6.40
CA LEU A 139 8.12 -8.02 7.29
C LEU A 139 8.98 -8.04 8.56
N ASP A 140 9.18 -9.24 9.14
CA ASP A 140 9.98 -9.41 10.35
C ASP A 140 11.46 -9.05 10.13
N GLN A 141 12.01 -9.35 8.95
CA GLN A 141 13.38 -8.98 8.59
C GLN A 141 13.61 -7.46 8.56
N TYR A 142 12.57 -6.68 8.24
CA TYR A 142 12.69 -5.21 8.27
C TYR A 142 12.55 -4.59 9.66
N ARG A 143 12.03 -5.32 10.68
CA ARG A 143 11.79 -4.76 12.02
C ARG A 143 12.96 -3.97 12.61
N PRO A 144 14.23 -4.44 12.52
CA PRO A 144 15.38 -3.71 13.06
C PRO A 144 15.63 -2.35 12.39
N GLN A 145 15.10 -2.16 11.18
CA GLN A 145 15.26 -0.93 10.39
C GLN A 145 14.11 0.07 10.61
N LEU A 146 13.00 -0.39 11.21
CA LEU A 146 11.78 0.41 11.36
C LEU A 146 11.82 1.26 12.63
N ARG A 147 11.28 2.47 12.53
CA ARG A 147 11.06 3.38 13.66
C ARG A 147 10.01 4.45 13.35
N VAL A 148 9.57 5.12 14.40
CA VAL A 148 8.80 6.35 14.29
C VAL A 148 9.67 7.49 14.82
N ASP A 149 10.37 8.16 13.92
CA ASP A 149 11.08 9.40 14.18
C ASP A 149 10.14 10.62 14.01
N GLU A 150 10.68 11.81 14.14
CA GLU A 150 9.91 13.06 13.99
C GLU A 150 9.24 13.17 12.60
N LYS A 151 9.95 12.77 11.52
CA LYS A 151 9.42 12.80 10.16
C LYS A 151 8.29 11.78 9.98
N ALA A 152 8.45 10.56 10.50
CA ALA A 152 7.42 9.54 10.47
C ALA A 152 6.18 9.99 11.29
N SER A 153 6.40 10.57 12.45
CA SER A 153 5.33 11.11 13.30
C SER A 153 4.55 12.23 12.60
N ALA A 154 5.25 13.15 11.91
CA ALA A 154 4.61 14.22 11.14
C ALA A 154 3.75 13.66 9.99
N VAL A 155 4.26 12.70 9.21
CA VAL A 155 3.51 12.05 8.12
C VAL A 155 2.32 11.25 8.65
N ILE A 156 2.49 10.50 9.72
CA ILE A 156 1.39 9.75 10.36
C ILE A 156 0.31 10.69 10.87
N SER A 157 0.71 11.81 11.51
CA SER A 157 -0.21 12.85 11.98
C SER A 157 -0.95 13.50 10.82
N TRP A 158 -0.26 13.79 9.72
CA TRP A 158 -0.87 14.32 8.50
C TRP A 158 -1.88 13.33 7.90
N ILE A 159 -1.53 12.03 7.79
CA ILE A 159 -2.46 10.99 7.34
C ILE A 159 -3.70 10.95 8.23
N ARG A 160 -3.52 11.00 9.55
CA ARG A 160 -4.63 10.99 10.51
C ARG A 160 -5.58 12.18 10.33
N ASN A 161 -5.04 13.34 9.99
CA ASN A 161 -5.73 14.63 9.91
C ASN A 161 -5.81 15.15 8.47
N ALA A 162 -5.88 14.26 7.47
CA ALA A 162 -5.90 14.63 6.07
C ALA A 162 -6.88 15.78 5.78
N PRO A 163 -6.50 16.75 4.91
CA PRO A 163 -7.29 17.95 4.62
C PRO A 163 -8.51 17.62 3.74
N LEU A 164 -9.49 16.96 4.31
CA LEU A 164 -10.73 16.57 3.65
C LEU A 164 -11.87 17.52 3.97
N PRO A 165 -12.88 17.62 3.09
CA PRO A 165 -14.12 18.34 3.39
C PRO A 165 -14.74 17.88 4.71
N PRO A 166 -15.35 18.78 5.50
CA PRO A 166 -15.89 18.45 6.82
C PRO A 166 -16.82 17.24 6.82
N ALA A 167 -17.67 17.10 5.80
CA ALA A 167 -18.59 15.98 5.66
C ALA A 167 -17.90 14.61 5.48
N ALA A 168 -16.68 14.57 4.93
CA ALA A 168 -15.93 13.33 4.71
C ALA A 168 -15.09 12.91 5.94
N LYS A 169 -14.80 13.84 6.86
CA LYS A 169 -13.93 13.58 8.02
C LYS A 169 -14.39 12.43 8.91
N PRO A 170 -15.68 12.27 9.27
CA PRO A 170 -16.09 11.15 10.13
C PRO A 170 -15.83 9.79 9.50
N ALA A 171 -16.20 9.62 8.21
CA ALA A 171 -15.94 8.38 7.47
C ALA A 171 -14.44 8.11 7.34
N TYR A 172 -13.65 9.13 7.05
CA TYR A 172 -12.20 9.01 6.96
C TYR A 172 -11.55 8.62 8.29
N ARG A 173 -11.98 9.21 9.41
CA ARG A 173 -11.49 8.83 10.75
C ARG A 173 -11.80 7.37 11.06
N LEU A 174 -12.99 6.90 10.72
CA LEU A 174 -13.33 5.48 10.85
C LEU A 174 -12.39 4.63 10.02
N LEU A 175 -12.16 4.96 8.74
CA LEU A 175 -11.26 4.22 7.85
C LEU A 175 -9.80 4.25 8.36
N PHE A 176 -9.32 5.38 8.90
CA PHE A 176 -8.00 5.48 9.51
C PHE A 176 -7.83 4.50 10.68
N HIS A 177 -8.76 4.50 11.63
CA HIS A 177 -8.71 3.58 12.78
C HIS A 177 -8.91 2.13 12.36
N SER A 178 -9.71 1.88 11.32
CA SER A 178 -9.90 0.56 10.74
C SER A 178 -8.61 0.03 10.10
N ALA A 179 -7.90 0.86 9.34
CA ALA A 179 -6.61 0.51 8.77
C ALA A 179 -5.55 0.27 9.86
N LEU A 180 -5.50 1.14 10.86
CA LEU A 180 -4.58 0.99 12.00
C LEU A 180 -4.84 -0.33 12.75
N ALA A 181 -6.11 -0.69 12.96
CA ALA A 181 -6.48 -1.91 13.69
C ALA A 181 -6.09 -3.20 12.96
N THR A 182 -5.92 -3.18 11.63
CA THR A 182 -5.48 -4.35 10.85
C THR A 182 -3.97 -4.57 10.91
N LEU A 183 -3.18 -3.58 11.32
CA LEU A 183 -1.73 -3.73 11.41
C LEU A 183 -1.36 -4.75 12.51
N PRO A 184 -0.27 -5.50 12.35
CA PRO A 184 0.32 -6.30 13.42
C PRO A 184 0.55 -5.46 14.68
N LYS A 185 0.41 -6.09 15.84
CA LYS A 185 0.46 -5.41 17.14
C LYS A 185 1.73 -4.55 17.29
N ASP A 186 2.87 -5.10 16.93
CA ASP A 186 4.16 -4.44 17.11
C ASP A 186 4.28 -3.15 16.28
N PHE A 187 3.78 -3.16 15.04
CA PHE A 187 3.76 -1.95 14.22
C PHE A 187 2.78 -0.91 14.77
N ARG A 188 1.64 -1.34 15.34
CA ARG A 188 0.72 -0.43 16.01
C ARG A 188 1.33 0.19 17.27
N ASP A 189 2.02 -0.62 18.06
CA ASP A 189 2.72 -0.17 19.27
C ASP A 189 3.81 0.85 18.91
N MET A 190 4.54 0.60 17.83
CA MET A 190 5.55 1.54 17.30
C MET A 190 4.93 2.87 16.85
N ILE A 191 3.77 2.84 16.20
CA ILE A 191 3.00 4.04 15.82
C ILE A 191 2.48 4.81 17.04
N GLY A 192 2.22 4.11 18.15
CA GLY A 192 1.82 4.73 19.41
C GLY A 192 0.40 5.31 19.43
N ILE A 193 -0.41 5.09 18.40
CA ILE A 193 -1.79 5.57 18.34
C ILE A 193 -2.73 4.47 18.82
N ARG A 194 -3.55 4.77 19.82
CA ARG A 194 -4.60 3.86 20.28
C ARG A 194 -5.59 3.56 19.18
N SER A 195 -5.77 2.27 18.90
CA SER A 195 -6.78 1.76 17.98
C SER A 195 -7.99 1.22 18.73
N TYR A 196 -9.16 1.33 18.10
CA TYR A 196 -10.33 0.62 18.58
C TYR A 196 -10.21 -0.88 18.24
N PRO A 197 -10.85 -1.77 19.03
CA PRO A 197 -10.79 -3.20 18.76
C PRO A 197 -11.49 -3.57 17.44
N LEU A 198 -10.96 -4.54 16.73
CA LEU A 198 -11.47 -4.99 15.42
C LEU A 198 -12.94 -5.43 15.47
N TRP A 199 -13.37 -6.07 16.58
CA TRP A 199 -14.77 -6.52 16.72
C TRP A 199 -15.77 -5.35 16.65
N LEU A 200 -15.37 -4.17 17.14
CA LEU A 200 -16.19 -2.94 17.06
C LEU A 200 -16.10 -2.30 15.67
N LEU A 201 -14.90 -2.19 15.11
CA LEU A 201 -14.68 -1.51 13.82
C LEU A 201 -15.23 -2.31 12.63
N ARG A 202 -15.14 -3.65 12.68
CA ARG A 202 -15.48 -4.53 11.57
C ARG A 202 -16.90 -4.33 11.03
N PRO A 203 -17.98 -4.39 11.83
CA PRO A 203 -19.33 -4.21 11.32
C PRO A 203 -19.56 -2.81 10.75
N ILE A 204 -19.06 -1.77 11.42
CA ILE A 204 -19.27 -0.37 11.01
C ILE A 204 -18.53 -0.10 9.68
N THR A 205 -17.26 -0.50 9.61
CA THR A 205 -16.44 -0.32 8.40
C THR A 205 -16.98 -1.12 7.22
N THR A 206 -17.36 -2.37 7.43
CA THR A 206 -17.96 -3.21 6.38
C THR A 206 -19.24 -2.59 5.85
N THR A 207 -20.07 -2.00 6.72
CA THR A 207 -21.30 -1.31 6.31
C THR A 207 -20.99 -0.06 5.50
N LEU A 208 -20.03 0.78 5.95
CA LEU A 208 -19.61 1.96 5.23
C LEU A 208 -19.08 1.60 3.81
N LEU A 209 -18.23 0.59 3.71
CA LEU A 209 -17.67 0.14 2.43
C LEU A 209 -18.76 -0.39 1.48
N ARG A 210 -19.79 -1.08 2.00
CA ARG A 210 -20.94 -1.54 1.20
C ARG A 210 -21.78 -0.39 0.69
N LEU A 211 -22.06 0.59 1.54
CA LEU A 211 -22.81 1.77 1.13
C LEU A 211 -22.04 2.55 0.07
N GLY A 212 -20.71 2.72 0.24
CA GLY A 212 -19.85 3.32 -0.76
C GLY A 212 -19.89 2.56 -2.09
N ARG A 213 -19.76 1.23 -2.07
CA ARG A 213 -19.87 0.41 -3.29
C ARG A 213 -21.24 0.54 -3.99
N LYS A 214 -22.33 0.59 -3.21
CA LYS A 214 -23.67 0.81 -3.78
C LYS A 214 -23.80 2.20 -4.42
N ALA A 215 -23.21 3.22 -3.81
CA ALA A 215 -23.24 4.59 -4.33
C ALA A 215 -22.41 4.76 -5.62
N ILE A 216 -21.27 4.04 -5.74
CA ILE A 216 -20.42 4.06 -6.94
C ILE A 216 -21.05 3.23 -8.07
N GLY A 217 -21.84 2.21 -7.75
CA GLY A 217 -22.44 1.29 -8.71
C GLY A 217 -21.60 0.01 -8.93
N PRO A 218 -22.18 -0.99 -9.60
CA PRO A 218 -21.52 -2.26 -9.89
C PRO A 218 -20.55 -2.17 -11.06
N ASP A 219 -20.69 -1.16 -11.91
CA ASP A 219 -19.98 -1.07 -13.19
C ASP A 219 -18.49 -0.75 -12.97
N SER A 220 -17.66 -1.57 -13.57
CA SER A 220 -16.20 -1.40 -13.58
C SER A 220 -15.69 -1.46 -15.03
N PRO A 221 -15.74 -0.35 -15.78
CA PRO A 221 -15.31 -0.34 -17.19
C PRO A 221 -13.92 -0.91 -17.41
N ILE A 222 -13.02 -0.78 -16.41
CA ILE A 222 -11.66 -1.30 -16.47
C ILE A 222 -11.66 -2.83 -16.35
N GLU A 223 -12.46 -3.39 -15.44
CA GLU A 223 -12.64 -4.82 -15.26
C GLU A 223 -13.30 -5.44 -16.51
N ASP A 224 -14.36 -4.81 -17.02
CA ASP A 224 -15.05 -5.24 -18.24
C ASP A 224 -14.11 -5.28 -19.45
N ALA A 225 -13.27 -4.26 -19.60
CA ALA A 225 -12.24 -4.24 -20.64
C ALA A 225 -11.19 -5.35 -20.47
N ALA A 226 -10.80 -5.67 -19.24
CA ALA A 226 -9.90 -6.76 -18.94
C ALA A 226 -10.53 -8.12 -19.25
N LEU A 227 -11.78 -8.35 -18.84
CA LEU A 227 -12.54 -9.56 -19.13
C LEU A 227 -12.76 -9.75 -20.62
N ALA A 228 -13.12 -8.70 -21.36
CA ALA A 228 -13.26 -8.74 -22.82
C ALA A 228 -11.95 -9.13 -23.51
N ARG A 229 -10.82 -8.70 -22.96
CA ARG A 229 -9.49 -9.09 -23.47
C ARG A 229 -9.18 -10.56 -23.21
N LEU A 230 -9.48 -11.07 -22.01
CA LEU A 230 -9.29 -12.47 -21.66
C LEU A 230 -10.17 -13.40 -22.50
N ARG A 231 -11.44 -13.02 -22.74
CA ARG A 231 -12.35 -13.76 -23.64
C ARG A 231 -11.81 -13.87 -25.06
N ARG A 232 -11.24 -12.78 -25.60
CA ARG A 232 -10.66 -12.81 -26.97
C ARG A 232 -9.48 -13.77 -27.12
N VAL A 233 -8.77 -14.08 -26.04
CA VAL A 233 -7.64 -15.02 -26.04
C VAL A 233 -8.01 -16.40 -25.44
N GLY A 234 -9.29 -16.64 -25.16
CA GLY A 234 -9.78 -17.95 -24.70
C GLY A 234 -9.36 -18.31 -23.27
N LEU A 235 -9.10 -17.33 -22.39
CA LEU A 235 -8.70 -17.57 -21.00
C LEU A 235 -9.88 -17.51 -20.01
N VAL A 236 -11.03 -17.02 -20.42
CA VAL A 236 -12.31 -16.97 -19.68
C VAL A 236 -13.49 -16.96 -20.64
#